data_85b818cf052b9c5c739ce35c3cf0e94a
#
_entry.id   85b818cf052b9c5c739ce35c3cf0e94a
#
_cell.length_a   1.000
_cell.length_b   1.000
_cell.length_c   1.000
_cell.angle_alpha   90.00
_cell.angle_beta   90.00
_cell.angle_gamma   90.00
#
_symmetry.space_group_name_H-M   'P 1'
#
loop_
_entity.id
_entity.type
_entity.pdbx_description
1 polymer ?
#
loop_
_entity_poly.entity_id
_entity_poly.type
_entity_poly.pdbx_seq_one_letter_code
_entity_poly.pdbx_strand_id
1 'polypeptide(L)'
;QCDGVSYSGMLLANEACYGKRALPSYHFDKAKTIVSLSADFLGTWLSPVEFSSQYAETRRVKGKNPNISRHIQFESMLSLTGSNADDRFTHKPSETGAIALALLAKLGGGVSAPAISDARLAKGIDQAAAALMASKGESLVVCGSNDMNIQVVVNAINEVIGANGNTINWAVTSNYRKGIDADLEKLSADISAGTVGAV
;
A
#
# COMPACT_ATOMS: atom_id res chain seq x y z
N GLN A 1 -6.32 16.11 -15.19
CA GLN A 1 -5.79 14.80 -15.61
C GLN A 1 -6.79 13.72 -15.21
N CYS A 2 -7.05 12.77 -16.11
CA CYS A 2 -7.81 11.55 -15.83
C CYS A 2 -6.89 10.36 -16.02
N ASP A 3 -6.83 9.48 -15.05
CA ASP A 3 -6.02 8.27 -15.08
C ASP A 3 -6.92 7.05 -15.34
N GLY A 4 -6.54 6.17 -16.28
CA GLY A 4 -7.31 4.97 -16.60
C GLY A 4 -7.42 3.95 -15.45
N VAL A 5 -6.47 4.02 -14.49
CA VAL A 5 -6.55 3.36 -13.19
C VAL A 5 -6.34 4.45 -12.14
N SER A 6 -7.33 4.67 -11.30
CA SER A 6 -7.34 5.75 -10.33
C SER A 6 -6.47 5.43 -9.11
N TYR A 7 -5.74 6.45 -8.64
CA TYR A 7 -5.05 6.50 -7.36
C TYR A 7 -5.52 7.69 -6.52
N SER A 8 -6.70 8.23 -6.82
CA SER A 8 -7.31 9.39 -6.18
C SER A 8 -7.37 9.23 -4.65
N GLY A 9 -7.81 8.07 -4.16
CA GLY A 9 -7.89 7.79 -2.74
C GLY A 9 -6.52 7.86 -2.03
N MET A 10 -5.46 7.35 -2.66
CA MET A 10 -4.10 7.45 -2.13
C MET A 10 -3.60 8.89 -2.11
N LEU A 11 -3.82 9.66 -3.19
CA LEU A 11 -3.42 11.07 -3.29
C LEU A 11 -4.10 11.92 -2.22
N LEU A 12 -5.41 11.74 -2.02
CA LEU A 12 -6.19 12.46 -1.01
C LEU A 12 -5.80 12.05 0.42
N ALA A 13 -5.55 10.75 0.67
CA ALA A 13 -5.06 10.29 1.95
C ALA A 13 -3.68 10.86 2.29
N ASN A 14 -2.78 10.92 1.31
CA ASN A 14 -1.45 11.50 1.48
C ASN A 14 -1.53 13.01 1.76
N GLU A 15 -2.43 13.72 1.07
CA GLU A 15 -2.69 15.15 1.35
C GLU A 15 -3.21 15.34 2.78
N ALA A 16 -4.17 14.53 3.21
CA ALA A 16 -4.75 14.62 4.57
C ALA A 16 -3.72 14.29 5.66
N CYS A 17 -2.85 13.28 5.45
CA CYS A 17 -1.88 12.85 6.46
C CYS A 17 -0.59 13.69 6.48
N TYR A 18 -0.12 14.15 5.31
CA TYR A 18 1.21 14.72 5.14
C TYR A 18 1.21 16.11 4.48
N GLY A 19 0.03 16.65 4.12
CA GLY A 19 -0.09 17.93 3.42
C GLY A 19 0.44 17.90 1.98
N LYS A 20 0.64 16.71 1.40
CA LYS A 20 1.19 16.53 0.04
C LYS A 20 0.29 15.64 -0.79
N ARG A 21 -0.40 16.20 -1.80
CA ARG A 21 -1.17 15.45 -2.79
C ARG A 21 -0.20 14.85 -3.85
N ALA A 22 0.55 13.84 -3.45
CA ALA A 22 1.57 13.22 -4.28
C ALA A 22 1.76 11.74 -3.91
N LEU A 23 2.34 10.98 -4.84
CA LEU A 23 2.80 9.61 -4.58
C LEU A 23 4.28 9.68 -4.19
N PRO A 24 4.68 9.21 -3.00
CA PRO A 24 6.07 9.17 -2.58
C PRO A 24 6.85 8.12 -3.37
N SER A 25 8.16 8.17 -3.30
CA SER A 25 9.01 7.07 -3.76
C SER A 25 9.04 5.96 -2.72
N TYR A 26 8.75 4.72 -3.15
CA TYR A 26 8.82 3.53 -2.31
C TYR A 26 10.13 2.79 -2.55
N HIS A 27 10.78 2.36 -1.46
CA HIS A 27 12.06 1.67 -1.48
C HIS A 27 11.91 0.21 -0.99
N PHE A 28 11.49 -0.69 -1.88
CA PHE A 28 11.41 -2.12 -1.59
C PHE A 28 12.79 -2.73 -1.35
N ASP A 29 13.84 -2.14 -1.91
CA ASP A 29 15.25 -2.52 -1.72
C ASP A 29 15.77 -2.27 -0.30
N LYS A 30 15.11 -1.42 0.48
CA LYS A 30 15.45 -1.12 1.87
C LYS A 30 14.58 -1.86 2.88
N ALA A 31 13.51 -2.52 2.41
CA ALA A 31 12.56 -3.17 3.29
C ALA A 31 13.00 -4.58 3.66
N LYS A 32 13.18 -4.84 4.96
CA LYS A 32 13.37 -6.20 5.51
C LYS A 32 12.05 -6.95 5.65
N THR A 33 10.96 -6.22 5.90
CA THR A 33 9.61 -6.77 5.93
C THR A 33 8.70 -5.94 5.03
N ILE A 34 8.02 -6.61 4.13
CA ILE A 34 7.03 -6.04 3.22
C ILE A 34 5.67 -6.67 3.54
N VAL A 35 4.67 -5.85 3.81
CA VAL A 35 3.28 -6.28 3.89
C VAL A 35 2.48 -5.57 2.80
N SER A 36 1.83 -6.35 1.95
CA SER A 36 0.99 -5.81 0.88
C SER A 36 -0.47 -6.17 1.11
N LEU A 37 -1.34 -5.18 1.06
CA LEU A 37 -2.79 -5.30 1.10
C LEU A 37 -3.33 -5.11 -0.32
N SER A 38 -3.40 -6.18 -1.09
CA SER A 38 -3.88 -6.21 -2.49
C SER A 38 -3.11 -5.26 -3.45
N ALA A 39 -1.91 -4.83 -3.12
CA ALA A 39 -1.07 -4.08 -4.04
C ALA A 39 -0.21 -5.04 -4.87
N ASP A 40 -0.54 -5.18 -6.16
CA ASP A 40 0.24 -6.01 -7.10
C ASP A 40 1.47 -5.22 -7.60
N PHE A 41 2.41 -4.93 -6.69
CA PHE A 41 3.56 -4.06 -6.98
C PHE A 41 4.60 -4.70 -7.94
N LEU A 42 4.54 -6.01 -8.18
CA LEU A 42 5.36 -6.68 -9.20
C LEU A 42 4.68 -6.73 -10.57
N GLY A 43 3.35 -6.53 -10.64
CA GLY A 43 2.57 -6.64 -11.88
C GLY A 43 1.96 -5.34 -12.38
N THR A 44 1.12 -4.70 -11.57
CA THR A 44 0.25 -3.62 -12.05
C THR A 44 0.25 -2.35 -11.19
N TRP A 45 0.69 -2.40 -9.94
CA TRP A 45 0.60 -1.29 -9.01
C TRP A 45 1.73 -0.28 -9.20
N LEU A 46 1.38 1.00 -9.48
CA LEU A 46 2.24 2.17 -9.66
C LEU A 46 3.41 1.97 -10.66
N SER A 47 4.55 1.49 -10.20
CA SER A 47 5.81 1.38 -10.98
C SER A 47 6.38 -0.05 -10.91
N PRO A 48 5.72 -1.07 -11.52
CA PRO A 48 6.08 -2.47 -11.31
C PRO A 48 7.49 -2.83 -11.80
N VAL A 49 8.01 -2.17 -12.82
CA VAL A 49 9.38 -2.42 -13.32
C VAL A 49 10.42 -1.97 -12.31
N GLU A 50 10.25 -0.78 -11.73
CA GLU A 50 11.11 -0.25 -10.68
C GLU A 50 11.05 -1.13 -9.43
N PHE A 51 9.83 -1.44 -8.97
CA PHE A 51 9.63 -2.23 -7.74
C PHE A 51 10.11 -3.67 -7.89
N SER A 52 9.98 -4.28 -9.08
CA SER A 52 10.54 -5.61 -9.35
C SER A 52 12.06 -5.61 -9.26
N SER A 53 12.73 -4.56 -9.77
CA SER A 53 14.18 -4.42 -9.65
C SER A 53 14.61 -4.28 -8.18
N GLN A 54 13.94 -3.41 -7.43
CA GLN A 54 14.22 -3.18 -6.00
C GLN A 54 13.95 -4.46 -5.17
N TYR A 55 12.81 -5.11 -5.41
CA TYR A 55 12.44 -6.35 -4.73
C TYR A 55 13.45 -7.48 -4.99
N ALA A 56 13.92 -7.61 -6.24
CA ALA A 56 14.91 -8.61 -6.61
C ALA A 56 16.24 -8.42 -5.85
N GLU A 57 16.65 -7.19 -5.55
CA GLU A 57 17.89 -6.95 -4.80
C GLU A 57 17.83 -7.50 -3.38
N THR A 58 16.69 -7.43 -2.70
CA THR A 58 16.49 -7.96 -1.35
C THR A 58 16.19 -9.46 -1.32
N ARG A 59 15.96 -10.08 -2.49
CA ARG A 59 15.63 -11.51 -2.62
C ARG A 59 16.77 -12.32 -3.24
N ARG A 60 17.87 -11.68 -3.63
CA ARG A 60 19.06 -12.37 -4.14
C ARG A 60 19.83 -13.03 -3.02
N VAL A 61 20.09 -14.32 -3.16
CA VAL A 61 20.99 -15.06 -2.26
C VAL A 61 22.43 -14.64 -2.57
N LYS A 62 23.02 -13.81 -1.70
CA LYS A 62 24.40 -13.36 -1.79
C LYS A 62 25.18 -13.91 -0.60
N GLY A 63 26.23 -14.68 -0.87
CA GLY A 63 27.12 -15.22 0.17
C GLY A 63 26.52 -16.36 1.01
N LYS A 64 27.16 -16.62 2.18
CA LYS A 64 26.81 -17.75 3.06
C LYS A 64 25.63 -17.47 4.00
N ASN A 65 25.33 -16.19 4.27
CA ASN A 65 24.23 -15.75 5.13
C ASN A 65 23.35 -14.76 4.37
N PRO A 66 22.41 -15.23 3.54
CA PRO A 66 21.54 -14.35 2.79
C PRO A 66 20.58 -13.61 3.72
N ASN A 67 20.54 -12.29 3.62
CA ASN A 67 19.54 -11.46 4.26
C ASN A 67 18.38 -11.22 3.27
N ILE A 68 17.39 -12.11 3.32
CA ILE A 68 16.25 -12.08 2.41
C ILE A 68 15.10 -11.33 3.08
N SER A 69 14.50 -10.37 2.37
CA SER A 69 13.30 -9.67 2.86
C SER A 69 12.14 -10.65 3.02
N ARG A 70 11.35 -10.48 4.10
CA ARG A 70 10.09 -11.22 4.28
C ARG A 70 8.95 -10.48 3.62
N HIS A 71 8.16 -11.20 2.82
CA HIS A 71 7.01 -10.65 2.13
C HIS A 71 5.73 -11.38 2.53
N ILE A 72 4.77 -10.63 3.08
CA ILE A 72 3.44 -11.12 3.48
C ILE A 72 2.40 -10.42 2.62
N GLN A 73 1.60 -11.20 1.89
CA GLN A 73 0.57 -10.72 0.98
C GLN A 73 -0.82 -11.05 1.49
N PHE A 74 -1.67 -10.03 1.59
CA PHE A 74 -3.11 -10.17 1.78
C PHE A 74 -3.81 -9.76 0.49
N GLU A 75 -4.56 -10.67 -0.16
CA GLU A 75 -5.20 -10.38 -1.45
C GLU A 75 -6.42 -11.28 -1.70
N SER A 76 -7.30 -10.84 -2.59
CA SER A 76 -8.54 -11.57 -2.92
C SER A 76 -8.34 -12.57 -4.06
N MET A 77 -7.45 -12.28 -4.99
CA MET A 77 -7.10 -13.13 -6.14
C MET A 77 -5.58 -13.26 -6.24
N LEU A 78 -5.11 -14.35 -6.83
CA LEU A 78 -3.68 -14.57 -6.99
C LEU A 78 -3.10 -13.57 -8.00
N SER A 79 -2.27 -12.65 -7.49
CA SER A 79 -1.50 -11.71 -8.30
C SER A 79 -0.08 -12.22 -8.57
N LEU A 80 0.67 -11.54 -9.45
CA LEU A 80 2.10 -11.80 -9.63
C LEU A 80 2.86 -11.56 -8.31
N THR A 81 2.49 -10.52 -7.57
CA THR A 81 3.04 -10.22 -6.25
C THR A 81 2.75 -11.33 -5.25
N GLY A 82 1.50 -11.80 -5.18
CA GLY A 82 1.10 -12.86 -4.25
C GLY A 82 1.72 -14.22 -4.56
N SER A 83 2.03 -14.50 -5.83
CA SER A 83 2.74 -15.74 -6.23
C SER A 83 4.22 -15.76 -5.78
N ASN A 84 4.78 -14.59 -5.46
CA ASN A 84 6.15 -14.43 -4.98
C ASN A 84 6.25 -14.18 -3.47
N ALA A 85 5.12 -14.14 -2.75
CA ALA A 85 5.09 -13.91 -1.30
C ALA A 85 5.55 -15.14 -0.52
N ASP A 86 6.19 -14.91 0.64
CA ASP A 86 6.56 -15.99 1.58
C ASP A 86 5.33 -16.52 2.32
N ASP A 87 4.43 -15.60 2.70
CA ASP A 87 3.15 -15.92 3.31
C ASP A 87 2.02 -15.21 2.55
N ARG A 88 0.97 -15.94 2.19
CA ARG A 88 -0.17 -15.42 1.46
C ARG A 88 -1.48 -15.75 2.19
N PHE A 89 -2.29 -14.71 2.43
CA PHE A 89 -3.59 -14.80 3.07
C PHE A 89 -4.68 -14.25 2.13
N THR A 90 -5.71 -15.06 1.90
CA THR A 90 -6.83 -14.66 1.05
C THR A 90 -7.95 -14.06 1.89
N HIS A 91 -8.58 -13.02 1.37
CA HIS A 91 -9.70 -12.32 2.00
C HIS A 91 -10.68 -11.79 0.95
N LYS A 92 -11.88 -11.37 1.34
CA LYS A 92 -12.81 -10.65 0.46
C LYS A 92 -12.35 -9.22 0.27
N PRO A 93 -12.54 -8.60 -0.90
CA PRO A 93 -12.17 -7.19 -1.13
C PRO A 93 -12.73 -6.23 -0.08
N SER A 94 -13.96 -6.49 0.39
CA SER A 94 -14.62 -5.70 1.45
C SER A 94 -13.96 -5.80 2.83
N GLU A 95 -13.08 -6.77 3.06
CA GLU A 95 -12.39 -6.99 4.34
C GLU A 95 -11.05 -6.25 4.42
N THR A 96 -10.56 -5.64 3.33
CA THR A 96 -9.25 -4.95 3.28
C THR A 96 -9.13 -3.87 4.36
N GLY A 97 -10.16 -3.06 4.54
CA GLY A 97 -10.18 -2.01 5.58
C GLY A 97 -10.14 -2.59 7.00
N ALA A 98 -10.88 -3.69 7.25
CA ALA A 98 -10.87 -4.37 8.53
C ALA A 98 -9.49 -4.98 8.85
N ILE A 99 -8.82 -5.56 7.84
CA ILE A 99 -7.46 -6.10 7.99
C ILE A 99 -6.47 -4.98 8.30
N ALA A 100 -6.53 -3.86 7.58
CA ALA A 100 -5.67 -2.71 7.82
C ALA A 100 -5.86 -2.15 9.24
N LEU A 101 -7.10 -1.97 9.70
CA LEU A 101 -7.41 -1.52 11.07
C LEU A 101 -6.94 -2.51 12.14
N ALA A 102 -7.16 -3.81 11.92
CA ALA A 102 -6.70 -4.85 12.84
C ALA A 102 -5.16 -4.86 12.94
N LEU A 103 -4.48 -4.69 11.82
CA LEU A 103 -3.02 -4.58 11.78
C LEU A 103 -2.54 -3.33 12.54
N LEU A 104 -3.14 -2.17 12.31
CA LEU A 104 -2.82 -0.92 13.02
C LEU A 104 -3.02 -1.08 14.53
N ALA A 105 -4.12 -1.70 14.97
CA ALA A 105 -4.39 -1.95 16.38
C ALA A 105 -3.33 -2.84 17.02
N LYS A 106 -2.91 -3.92 16.33
CA LYS A 106 -1.83 -4.84 16.79
C LYS A 106 -0.47 -4.16 16.89
N LEU A 107 -0.23 -3.15 16.06
CA LEU A 107 1.01 -2.33 16.09
C LEU A 107 0.97 -1.23 17.17
N GLY A 108 -0.11 -1.11 17.92
CA GLY A 108 -0.24 -0.09 18.97
C GLY A 108 -0.69 1.28 18.45
N GLY A 109 -1.39 1.33 17.34
CA GLY A 109 -1.86 2.57 16.71
C GLY A 109 -3.05 3.26 17.42
N GLY A 110 -3.44 2.81 18.61
CA GLY A 110 -4.46 3.47 19.43
C GLY A 110 -5.90 3.36 18.91
N VAL A 111 -6.17 2.41 18.01
CA VAL A 111 -7.49 2.16 17.43
C VAL A 111 -8.09 0.83 17.91
N SER A 112 -9.41 0.73 17.94
CA SER A 112 -10.09 -0.53 18.21
C SER A 112 -10.02 -1.45 17.00
N ALA A 113 -9.57 -2.69 17.20
CA ALA A 113 -9.55 -3.69 16.15
C ALA A 113 -10.96 -4.22 15.86
N PRO A 114 -11.39 -4.30 14.59
CA PRO A 114 -12.58 -5.03 14.23
C PRO A 114 -12.38 -6.54 14.47
N ALA A 115 -13.46 -7.26 14.72
CA ALA A 115 -13.41 -8.72 14.84
C ALA A 115 -13.09 -9.36 13.48
N ILE A 116 -12.05 -10.17 13.44
CA ILE A 116 -11.69 -10.99 12.28
C ILE A 116 -12.12 -12.42 12.58
N SER A 117 -13.18 -12.88 11.92
CA SER A 117 -13.80 -14.20 12.17
C SER A 117 -12.98 -15.35 11.59
N ASP A 118 -12.25 -15.13 10.52
CA ASP A 118 -11.37 -16.13 9.92
C ASP A 118 -10.08 -16.28 10.73
N ALA A 119 -9.91 -17.44 11.37
CA ALA A 119 -8.76 -17.72 12.22
C ALA A 119 -7.42 -17.72 11.46
N ARG A 120 -7.41 -18.13 10.18
CA ARG A 120 -6.20 -18.08 9.34
C ARG A 120 -5.80 -16.65 9.05
N LEU A 121 -6.79 -15.81 8.74
CA LEU A 121 -6.58 -14.39 8.48
C LEU A 121 -6.12 -13.65 9.74
N ALA A 122 -6.76 -13.92 10.90
CA ALA A 122 -6.35 -13.37 12.19
C ALA A 122 -4.89 -13.74 12.53
N LYS A 123 -4.50 -15.01 12.34
CA LYS A 123 -3.11 -15.47 12.49
C LYS A 123 -2.16 -14.75 11.53
N GLY A 124 -2.58 -14.53 10.28
CA GLY A 124 -1.79 -13.78 9.29
C GLY A 124 -1.53 -12.35 9.73
N ILE A 125 -2.53 -11.67 10.29
CA ILE A 125 -2.41 -10.31 10.84
C ILE A 125 -1.43 -10.29 12.03
N ASP A 126 -1.50 -11.27 12.94
CA ASP A 126 -0.56 -11.39 14.06
C ASP A 126 0.89 -11.60 13.57
N GLN A 127 1.08 -12.45 12.58
CA GLN A 127 2.40 -12.68 11.96
C GLN A 127 2.94 -11.43 11.27
N ALA A 128 2.09 -10.69 10.54
CA ALA A 128 2.45 -9.45 9.88
C ALA A 128 2.86 -8.39 10.91
N ALA A 129 2.07 -8.19 11.97
CA ALA A 129 2.37 -7.23 13.01
C ALA A 129 3.70 -7.55 13.71
N ALA A 130 3.94 -8.81 14.07
CA ALA A 130 5.19 -9.24 14.69
C ALA A 130 6.40 -9.01 13.77
N ALA A 131 6.29 -9.33 12.48
CA ALA A 131 7.36 -9.15 11.51
C ALA A 131 7.69 -7.67 11.26
N LEU A 132 6.65 -6.81 11.14
CA LEU A 132 6.81 -5.36 10.98
C LEU A 132 7.50 -4.73 12.18
N MET A 133 7.14 -5.12 13.40
CA MET A 133 7.77 -4.61 14.62
C MET A 133 9.20 -5.11 14.79
N ALA A 134 9.51 -6.34 14.37
CA ALA A 134 10.86 -6.90 14.42
C ALA A 134 11.85 -6.14 13.51
N SER A 135 11.35 -5.51 12.44
CA SER A 135 12.14 -4.71 11.49
C SER A 135 11.66 -3.25 11.42
N LYS A 136 11.25 -2.68 12.56
CA LYS A 136 10.82 -1.28 12.65
C LYS A 136 11.89 -0.33 12.08
N GLY A 137 11.46 0.63 11.25
CA GLY A 137 12.33 1.52 10.50
C GLY A 137 12.79 0.95 9.14
N GLU A 138 12.78 -0.38 8.98
CA GLU A 138 13.15 -1.09 7.74
C GLU A 138 11.98 -1.97 7.25
N SER A 139 10.75 -1.54 7.50
CA SER A 139 9.52 -2.20 7.09
C SER A 139 8.74 -1.31 6.13
N LEU A 140 7.89 -1.91 5.30
CA LEU A 140 7.04 -1.21 4.34
C LEU A 140 5.66 -1.87 4.27
N VAL A 141 4.61 -1.06 4.38
CA VAL A 141 3.23 -1.50 4.13
C VAL A 141 2.66 -0.73 2.94
N VAL A 142 2.14 -1.46 1.95
CA VAL A 142 1.52 -0.89 0.75
C VAL A 142 0.10 -1.44 0.57
N CYS A 143 -0.77 -0.65 -0.07
CA CYS A 143 -2.16 -1.04 -0.31
C CYS A 143 -2.61 -0.67 -1.72
N GLY A 144 -3.30 -1.60 -2.39
CA GLY A 144 -3.86 -1.42 -3.73
C GLY A 144 -5.27 -0.80 -3.75
N SER A 145 -5.87 -0.52 -2.57
CA SER A 145 -7.20 0.08 -2.52
C SER A 145 -7.19 1.55 -2.94
N ASN A 146 -8.21 1.97 -3.70
CA ASN A 146 -8.45 3.39 -4.00
C ASN A 146 -9.38 4.08 -2.98
N ASP A 147 -9.72 3.41 -1.88
CA ASP A 147 -10.48 4.01 -0.77
C ASP A 147 -9.54 4.89 0.08
N MET A 148 -9.86 6.19 0.15
CA MET A 148 -9.09 7.17 0.92
C MET A 148 -8.95 6.78 2.40
N ASN A 149 -10.00 6.25 3.03
CA ASN A 149 -9.97 5.92 4.46
C ASN A 149 -9.04 4.73 4.72
N ILE A 150 -9.03 3.73 3.82
CA ILE A 150 -8.10 2.60 3.92
C ILE A 150 -6.65 3.09 3.76
N GLN A 151 -6.39 4.00 2.83
CA GLN A 151 -5.05 4.58 2.63
C GLN A 151 -4.60 5.42 3.82
N VAL A 152 -5.49 6.14 4.50
CA VAL A 152 -5.20 6.86 5.76
C VAL A 152 -4.75 5.88 6.85
N VAL A 153 -5.42 4.73 6.98
CA VAL A 153 -5.01 3.68 7.92
C VAL A 153 -3.63 3.12 7.57
N VAL A 154 -3.35 2.89 6.29
CA VAL A 154 -2.04 2.42 5.81
C VAL A 154 -0.94 3.45 6.09
N ASN A 155 -1.23 4.73 5.89
CA ASN A 155 -0.30 5.82 6.26
C ASN A 155 -0.02 5.82 7.77
N ALA A 156 -1.03 5.63 8.61
CA ALA A 156 -0.85 5.51 10.06
C ALA A 156 -0.02 4.27 10.45
N ILE A 157 -0.20 3.14 9.78
CA ILE A 157 0.66 1.95 9.96
C ILE A 157 2.11 2.30 9.64
N ASN A 158 2.37 2.90 8.48
CA ASN A 158 3.72 3.28 8.04
C ASN A 158 4.39 4.28 9.00
N GLU A 159 3.61 5.17 9.63
CA GLU A 159 4.10 6.07 10.67
C GLU A 159 4.53 5.29 11.93
N VAL A 160 3.68 4.39 12.43
CA VAL A 160 3.96 3.57 13.62
C VAL A 160 5.21 2.70 13.44
N ILE A 161 5.39 2.12 12.25
CA ILE A 161 6.57 1.28 11.96
C ILE A 161 7.81 2.07 11.55
N GLY A 162 7.72 3.40 11.44
CA GLY A 162 8.85 4.27 11.11
C GLY A 162 9.32 4.13 9.66
N ALA A 163 8.41 3.91 8.71
CA ALA A 163 8.72 3.75 7.30
C ALA A 163 9.14 5.07 6.62
N ASN A 164 8.57 6.19 7.08
CA ASN A 164 8.82 7.51 6.52
C ASN A 164 10.27 7.95 6.72
N GLY A 165 10.91 8.42 5.65
CA GLY A 165 12.32 8.81 5.64
C GLY A 165 13.30 7.67 5.31
N ASN A 166 12.85 6.42 5.30
CA ASN A 166 13.68 5.27 4.92
C ASN A 166 13.06 4.47 3.75
N THR A 167 12.03 3.65 4.02
CA THR A 167 11.34 2.85 2.98
C THR A 167 10.32 3.66 2.20
N ILE A 168 9.90 4.82 2.72
CA ILE A 168 9.06 5.82 2.03
C ILE A 168 9.80 7.15 2.00
N ASN A 169 10.06 7.67 0.79
CA ASN A 169 10.77 8.92 0.59
C ASN A 169 9.85 10.00 0.01
N TRP A 170 9.59 11.05 0.79
CA TRP A 170 8.75 12.19 0.42
C TRP A 170 9.53 13.34 -0.26
N ALA A 171 10.86 13.27 -0.32
CA ALA A 171 11.66 14.26 -1.04
C ALA A 171 11.60 14.05 -2.56
N VAL A 172 11.33 12.80 -2.98
CA VAL A 172 11.13 12.43 -4.38
C VAL A 172 9.72 11.89 -4.55
N THR A 173 8.93 12.54 -5.40
CA THR A 173 7.54 12.16 -5.65
C THR A 173 7.31 11.81 -7.11
N SER A 174 6.44 10.85 -7.38
CA SER A 174 6.03 10.50 -8.73
C SER A 174 4.91 11.42 -9.21
N ASN A 175 5.05 11.91 -10.45
CA ASN A 175 4.01 12.67 -11.15
C ASN A 175 3.22 11.81 -12.15
N TYR A 176 3.40 10.51 -12.13
CA TYR A 176 2.80 9.59 -13.09
C TYR A 176 1.27 9.50 -12.97
N ARG A 177 0.75 9.51 -11.74
CA ARG A 177 -0.68 9.47 -11.44
C ARG A 177 -1.06 10.68 -10.60
N LYS A 178 -1.93 11.56 -11.12
CA LYS A 178 -2.38 12.79 -10.45
C LYS A 178 -3.88 13.04 -10.57
N GLY A 179 -4.59 12.17 -11.29
CA GLY A 179 -6.03 12.30 -11.49
C GLY A 179 -6.79 12.19 -10.17
N ILE A 180 -7.79 13.06 -10.01
CA ILE A 180 -8.74 13.02 -8.90
C ILE A 180 -10.11 12.68 -9.49
N ASP A 181 -10.75 11.64 -8.97
CA ASP A 181 -12.01 11.12 -9.51
C ASP A 181 -13.12 12.16 -9.48
N ALA A 182 -13.23 12.95 -8.42
CA ALA A 182 -14.19 14.04 -8.29
C ALA A 182 -14.02 15.14 -9.36
N ASP A 183 -12.81 15.38 -9.86
CA ASP A 183 -12.59 16.35 -10.95
C ASP A 183 -13.18 15.84 -12.27
N LEU A 184 -13.13 14.53 -12.52
CA LEU A 184 -13.75 13.90 -13.69
C LEU A 184 -15.28 13.92 -13.59
N GLU A 185 -15.82 13.61 -12.40
CA GLU A 185 -17.27 13.69 -12.13
C GLU A 185 -17.77 15.13 -12.36
N LYS A 186 -17.04 16.14 -11.84
CA LYS A 186 -17.36 17.54 -12.05
C LYS A 186 -17.32 17.91 -13.55
N LEU A 187 -16.30 17.52 -14.28
CA LEU A 187 -16.22 17.77 -15.73
C LEU A 187 -17.40 17.16 -16.47
N SER A 188 -17.80 15.92 -16.14
CA SER A 188 -18.95 15.26 -16.74
C SER A 188 -20.26 16.03 -16.47
N ALA A 189 -20.43 16.53 -15.24
CA ALA A 189 -21.58 17.35 -14.88
C ALA A 189 -21.58 18.70 -15.63
N ASP A 190 -20.44 19.37 -15.73
CA ASP A 190 -20.28 20.65 -16.43
C ASP A 190 -20.57 20.51 -17.95
N ILE A 191 -20.11 19.40 -18.56
CA ILE A 191 -20.42 19.07 -19.97
C ILE A 191 -21.94 18.87 -20.14
N SER A 192 -22.57 18.10 -19.25
CA SER A 192 -24.01 17.83 -19.29
C SER A 192 -24.85 19.09 -19.09
N ALA A 193 -24.37 20.06 -18.33
CA ALA A 193 -24.99 21.36 -18.12
C ALA A 193 -24.75 22.35 -19.27
N GLY A 194 -23.92 22.01 -20.27
CA GLY A 194 -23.60 22.88 -21.42
C GLY A 194 -22.70 24.07 -21.05
N THR A 195 -21.99 24.02 -19.91
CA THR A 195 -21.12 25.10 -19.43
C THR A 195 -19.70 25.00 -19.99
N VAL A 196 -19.37 23.89 -20.67
CA VAL A 196 -18.05 23.62 -21.26
C VAL A 196 -18.10 23.95 -22.75
N GLY A 197 -17.28 24.89 -23.21
CA GLY A 197 -17.25 25.30 -24.61
C GLY A 197 -16.41 24.37 -25.51
N ALA A 198 -15.40 23.68 -24.95
CA ALA A 198 -14.56 22.70 -25.64
C ALA A 198 -13.89 21.75 -24.63
N VAL A 199 -13.60 20.54 -25.06
CA VAL A 199 -12.87 19.52 -24.30
C VAL A 199 -11.61 19.11 -25.05
#